data_272b60f15053eaf1b9467b8d0d399831
#
_entry.id   272b60f15053eaf1b9467b8d0d399831
#
_cell.length_a   1.000
_cell.length_b   1.000
_cell.length_c   1.000
_cell.angle_alpha   90.00
_cell.angle_beta   90.00
_cell.angle_gamma   90.00
#
_symmetry.space_group_name_H-M   'P 1'
#
loop_
_entity.id
_entity.type
_entity.pdbx_description
1 polymer ?
#
loop_
_entity_poly.entity_id
_entity_poly.type
_entity_poly.pdbx_seq_one_letter_code
_entity_poly.pdbx_strand_id
1 'polypeptide(L)'
;MIDLPEDQLATVRAIVALHLTSALVFAFGSRVTGKAGKFSDLDLMVKADTQLPWLKLADLRESFEASTLPITVDVVDWATCSAGFKELVGPQLQAL
;
A
#
# COMPACT_ATOMS: atom_id res chain seq x y z
N MET A 1 1.99 -13.61 3.55
CA MET A 1 1.35 -12.97 4.72
C MET A 1 1.93 -11.57 4.91
N ILE A 2 1.10 -10.62 5.22
CA ILE A 2 1.56 -9.26 5.49
C ILE A 2 1.98 -9.17 6.96
N ASP A 3 3.24 -8.80 7.21
CA ASP A 3 3.80 -8.69 8.55
C ASP A 3 3.38 -7.37 9.20
N LEU A 4 2.18 -7.36 9.76
CA LEU A 4 1.58 -6.21 10.41
C LEU A 4 0.60 -6.70 11.48
N PRO A 5 0.54 -6.09 12.67
CA PRO A 5 -0.47 -6.43 13.67
C PRO A 5 -1.88 -6.33 13.09
N GLU A 6 -2.78 -7.22 13.52
CA GLU A 6 -4.13 -7.29 12.96
C GLU A 6 -4.93 -6.00 13.07
N ASP A 7 -4.79 -5.29 14.18
CA ASP A 7 -5.49 -4.02 14.38
C ASP A 7 -4.98 -2.94 13.41
N GLN A 8 -3.69 -2.92 13.16
CA GLN A 8 -3.10 -1.99 12.18
C GLN A 8 -3.52 -2.36 10.76
N LEU A 9 -3.52 -3.64 10.42
CA LEU A 9 -3.97 -4.12 9.11
C LEU A 9 -5.44 -3.78 8.87
N ALA A 10 -6.30 -3.91 9.89
CA ALA A 10 -7.69 -3.53 9.81
C ALA A 10 -7.85 -2.02 9.54
N THR A 11 -7.04 -1.18 10.18
CA THR A 11 -7.03 0.26 9.92
C THR A 11 -6.63 0.57 8.48
N VAL A 12 -5.59 -0.09 7.99
CA VAL A 12 -5.13 0.08 6.60
C VAL A 12 -6.25 -0.30 5.62
N ARG A 13 -6.87 -1.46 5.82
CA ARG A 13 -7.97 -1.92 4.96
C ARG A 13 -9.16 -0.96 4.97
N ALA A 14 -9.51 -0.42 6.12
CA ALA A 14 -10.62 0.52 6.25
C ALA A 14 -10.35 1.82 5.49
N ILE A 15 -9.14 2.36 5.59
CA ILE A 15 -8.75 3.57 4.87
C ILE A 15 -8.75 3.33 3.37
N VAL A 16 -8.18 2.23 2.91
CA VAL A 16 -8.17 1.87 1.49
C VAL A 16 -9.59 1.72 0.95
N ALA A 17 -10.47 1.03 1.68
CA ALA A 17 -11.85 0.82 1.25
C ALA A 17 -12.64 2.14 1.15
N LEU A 18 -12.33 3.11 2.01
CA LEU A 18 -12.98 4.42 1.98
C LEU A 18 -12.62 5.22 0.72
N HIS A 19 -11.39 5.09 0.24
CA HIS A 19 -10.87 5.89 -0.86
C HIS A 19 -10.89 5.19 -2.22
N LEU A 20 -10.74 3.87 -2.25
CA LEU A 20 -10.56 3.09 -3.48
C LEU A 20 -11.61 1.97 -3.56
N THR A 21 -12.59 2.15 -4.43
CA THR A 21 -13.71 1.20 -4.56
C THR A 21 -13.56 0.23 -5.73
N SER A 22 -12.70 0.54 -6.70
CA SER A 22 -12.57 -0.26 -7.93
C SER A 22 -11.11 -0.61 -8.28
N ALA A 23 -10.20 -0.41 -7.34
CA ALA A 23 -8.80 -0.77 -7.54
C ALA A 23 -8.42 -1.97 -6.69
N LEU A 24 -7.42 -2.74 -7.15
CA LEU A 24 -6.80 -3.79 -6.35
C LEU A 24 -5.62 -3.20 -5.60
N VAL A 25 -5.47 -3.54 -4.32
CA VAL A 25 -4.39 -3.04 -3.49
C VAL A 25 -3.60 -4.20 -2.92
N PHE A 26 -2.28 -4.09 -2.99
CA PHE A 26 -1.35 -5.12 -2.54
C PHE A 26 -0.30 -4.49 -1.63
N ALA A 27 0.21 -5.27 -0.68
CA ALA A 27 1.42 -4.92 0.04
C ALA A 27 2.63 -5.53 -0.65
N PHE A 28 3.77 -4.86 -0.56
CA PHE A 28 5.05 -5.36 -1.02
C PHE A 28 6.17 -4.86 -0.10
N GLY A 29 7.42 -5.20 -0.40
CA GLY A 29 8.56 -4.74 0.38
C GLY A 29 8.78 -5.50 1.67
N SER A 30 9.41 -4.85 2.66
CA SER A 30 9.91 -5.53 3.87
C SER A 30 8.81 -6.24 4.67
N ARG A 31 7.61 -5.70 4.69
CA ARG A 31 6.49 -6.30 5.44
C ARG A 31 5.88 -7.52 4.75
N VAL A 32 6.38 -7.88 3.59
CA VAL A 32 5.97 -9.09 2.86
C VAL A 32 7.13 -10.08 2.74
N THR A 33 8.36 -9.57 2.67
CA THR A 33 9.55 -10.41 2.46
C THR A 33 10.18 -10.96 3.73
N GLY A 34 9.62 -10.65 4.90
CA GLY A 34 10.13 -11.13 6.19
C GLY A 34 11.29 -10.31 6.74
N LYS A 35 11.53 -9.13 6.21
CA LYS A 35 12.64 -8.25 6.62
C LYS A 35 12.20 -7.04 7.42
N ALA A 36 10.93 -6.98 7.81
CA ALA A 36 10.42 -5.83 8.54
C ALA A 36 10.87 -5.81 9.99
N GLY A 37 11.27 -4.63 10.46
CA GLY A 37 11.39 -4.33 11.88
C GLY A 37 10.11 -3.66 12.38
N LYS A 38 10.07 -3.36 13.68
CA LYS A 38 8.90 -2.79 14.35
C LYS A 38 8.42 -1.48 13.71
N PHE A 39 9.35 -0.66 13.21
CA PHE A 39 9.06 0.65 12.65
C PHE A 39 9.24 0.71 11.13
N SER A 40 9.37 -0.43 10.47
CA SER A 40 9.45 -0.46 9.01
C SER A 40 8.20 0.11 8.37
N ASP A 41 8.37 0.82 7.26
CA ASP A 41 7.25 1.35 6.47
C ASP A 41 6.42 0.21 5.88
N LEU A 42 5.14 0.48 5.65
CA LEU A 42 4.28 -0.39 4.86
C LEU A 42 4.21 0.16 3.45
N ASP A 43 4.59 -0.64 2.46
CA ASP A 43 4.54 -0.27 1.05
C ASP A 43 3.30 -0.88 0.40
N LEU A 44 2.46 -0.03 -0.18
CA LEU A 44 1.25 -0.44 -0.88
C LEU A 44 1.33 -0.13 -2.36
N MET A 45 0.92 -1.10 -3.17
CA MET A 45 0.78 -0.97 -4.61
C MET A 45 -0.70 -0.93 -4.97
N VAL A 46 -1.10 0.10 -5.71
CA VAL A 46 -2.47 0.23 -6.21
C VAL A 46 -2.49 -0.11 -7.70
N LYS A 47 -3.32 -1.09 -8.08
CA LYS A 47 -3.55 -1.49 -9.47
C LYS A 47 -4.99 -1.16 -9.84
N ALA A 48 -5.16 -0.14 -10.67
CA ALA A 48 -6.45 0.23 -11.23
C ALA A 48 -6.40 0.08 -12.76
N ASP A 49 -7.54 0.20 -13.43
CA ASP A 49 -7.62 0.11 -14.89
C ASP A 49 -6.83 1.23 -15.58
N THR A 50 -6.77 2.39 -14.94
CA THR A 50 -6.02 3.55 -15.43
C THR A 50 -5.20 4.15 -14.30
N GLN A 51 -4.29 5.06 -14.65
CA GLN A 51 -3.54 5.82 -13.65
C GLN A 51 -4.51 6.57 -12.72
N LEU A 52 -4.24 6.51 -11.41
CA LEU A 52 -5.04 7.23 -10.42
C LEU A 52 -4.88 8.74 -10.58
N PRO A 53 -5.98 9.51 -10.44
CA PRO A 53 -5.87 10.96 -10.32
C PRO A 53 -4.96 11.32 -9.14
N TRP A 54 -4.12 12.33 -9.31
CA TRP A 54 -3.16 12.73 -8.28
C TRP A 54 -3.85 13.17 -6.98
N LEU A 55 -5.05 13.76 -7.07
CA LEU A 55 -5.83 14.15 -5.90
C LEU A 55 -6.28 12.92 -5.10
N LYS A 56 -6.69 11.86 -5.79
CA LYS A 56 -7.09 10.61 -5.12
C LYS A 56 -5.91 10.01 -4.34
N LEU A 57 -4.75 10.01 -4.94
CA LEU A 57 -3.53 9.51 -4.31
C LEU A 57 -3.12 10.39 -3.12
N ALA A 58 -3.21 11.71 -3.27
CA ALA A 58 -2.91 12.65 -2.19
C ALA A 58 -3.88 12.49 -1.02
N ASP A 59 -5.17 12.33 -1.27
CA ASP A 59 -6.19 12.12 -0.24
C ASP A 59 -5.94 10.82 0.53
N LEU A 60 -5.57 9.77 -0.17
CA LEU A 60 -5.26 8.49 0.44
C LEU A 60 -4.03 8.60 1.36
N ARG A 61 -2.97 9.24 0.89
CA ARG A 61 -1.76 9.49 1.68
C ARG A 61 -2.05 10.32 2.91
N GLU A 62 -2.84 11.38 2.76
CA GLU A 62 -3.23 12.24 3.88
C GLU A 62 -4.03 11.46 4.94
N SER A 63 -4.93 10.59 4.52
CA SER A 63 -5.71 9.74 5.45
C SER A 63 -4.80 8.83 6.25
N PHE A 64 -3.77 8.26 5.64
CA PHE A 64 -2.79 7.45 6.38
C PHE A 64 -2.00 8.29 7.38
N GLU A 65 -1.55 9.48 6.99
CA GLU A 65 -0.82 10.37 7.88
C GLU A 65 -1.66 10.82 9.08
N ALA A 66 -2.96 11.07 8.87
CA ALA A 66 -3.89 11.47 9.91
C ALA A 66 -4.37 10.31 10.79
N SER A 67 -4.05 9.08 10.44
CA SER A 67 -4.49 7.89 11.17
C SER A 67 -3.68 7.67 12.45
N THR A 68 -4.11 6.66 13.23
CA THR A 68 -3.42 6.25 14.45
C THR A 68 -2.27 5.28 14.19
N LEU A 69 -1.97 4.98 12.93
CA LEU A 69 -0.89 4.04 12.58
C LEU A 69 0.46 4.58 13.05
N PRO A 70 1.26 3.76 13.76
CA PRO A 70 2.57 4.18 14.25
C PRO A 70 3.68 4.10 13.22
N ILE A 71 3.35 3.76 11.98
CA ILE A 71 4.30 3.59 10.87
C ILE A 71 3.87 4.45 9.68
N THR A 72 4.81 4.74 8.80
CA THR A 72 4.53 5.40 7.53
C THR A 72 3.98 4.40 6.52
N VAL A 73 2.98 4.81 5.75
CA VAL A 73 2.43 4.02 4.65
C VAL A 73 2.76 4.72 3.35
N ASP A 74 3.56 4.07 2.51
CA ASP A 74 3.90 4.56 1.18
C ASP A 74 2.95 3.93 0.15
N VAL A 75 2.36 4.77 -0.70
CA VAL A 75 1.40 4.33 -1.71
C VAL A 75 1.95 4.61 -3.09
N VAL A 76 2.02 3.58 -3.91
CA VAL A 76 2.55 3.62 -5.27
C VAL A 76 1.48 3.20 -6.26
N ASP A 77 1.38 3.90 -7.38
CA ASP A 77 0.47 3.57 -8.47
C ASP A 77 1.20 2.68 -9.49
N TRP A 78 0.68 1.48 -9.71
CA TRP A 78 1.25 0.54 -10.68
C TRP A 78 1.42 1.15 -12.06
N ALA A 79 0.46 1.97 -12.50
CA ALA A 79 0.45 2.59 -13.83
C ALA A 79 1.66 3.52 -14.06
N THR A 80 2.24 4.07 -12.99
CA THR A 80 3.38 4.99 -13.08
C THR A 80 4.72 4.32 -12.82
N CYS A 81 4.73 3.03 -12.49
CA CYS A 81 5.96 2.30 -12.22
C CYS A 81 6.70 1.93 -13.50
N SER A 82 8.04 1.92 -13.42
CA SER A 82 8.87 1.42 -14.53
C SER A 82 8.72 -0.09 -14.69
N ALA A 83 9.04 -0.61 -15.88
CA ALA A 83 9.02 -2.04 -16.14
C ALA A 83 9.96 -2.79 -15.19
N GLY A 84 11.15 -2.25 -14.92
CA GLY A 84 12.11 -2.87 -14.00
C GLY A 84 11.59 -2.97 -12.58
N PHE A 85 10.93 -1.91 -12.09
CA PHE A 85 10.32 -1.93 -10.76
C PHE A 85 9.19 -2.95 -10.68
N LYS A 86 8.34 -3.01 -11.71
CA LYS A 86 7.25 -3.99 -11.78
C LYS A 86 7.77 -5.43 -11.74
N GLU A 87 8.86 -5.71 -12.45
CA GLU A 87 9.49 -7.04 -12.43
C GLU A 87 10.03 -7.38 -11.03
N LEU A 88 10.64 -6.39 -10.37
CA LEU A 88 11.21 -6.58 -9.04
C LEU A 88 10.14 -6.87 -7.99
N VAL A 89 9.08 -6.09 -7.95
CA VAL A 89 8.06 -6.17 -6.88
C VAL A 89 6.89 -7.09 -7.22
N GLY A 90 6.63 -7.35 -8.50
CA GLY A 90 5.51 -8.19 -8.92
C GLY A 90 5.39 -9.51 -8.17
N PRO A 91 6.50 -10.30 -8.05
CA PRO A 91 6.45 -11.55 -7.29
C PRO A 91 6.19 -11.41 -5.80
N GLN A 92 6.37 -10.21 -5.22
CA GLN A 92 6.16 -9.95 -3.80
C GLN A 92 4.71 -9.61 -3.46
N LEU A 93 3.91 -9.19 -4.42
CA LEU A 93 2.59 -8.61 -4.16
C LEU A 93 1.69 -9.54 -3.36
N GLN A 94 1.22 -9.06 -2.22
CA GLN A 94 0.28 -9.74 -1.35
C GLN A 94 -1.01 -8.94 -1.29
N ALA A 95 -2.13 -9.57 -1.61
CA ALA A 95 -3.44 -8.89 -1.54
C ALA A 95 -3.69 -8.38 -0.12
N LEU A 96 -4.18 -7.17 -0.05
CA LEU A 96 -4.45 -6.49 1.21
C LEU A 96 -5.73 -7.08 1.94
#